data_bc3a01bb01f1004f7b439085ed2cba62
#
_entry.id   bc3a01bb01f1004f7b439085ed2cba62
#
_cell.length_a   1.000
_cell.length_b   1.000
_cell.length_c   1.000
_cell.angle_alpha   90.00
_cell.angle_beta   90.00
_cell.angle_gamma   90.00
#
_symmetry.space_group_name_H-M   'P 1'
#
loop_
_entity.id
_entity.type
_entity.pdbx_description
1 polymer ?
#
loop_
_entity_poly.entity_id
_entity_poly.type
_entity_poly.pdbx_seq_one_letter_code
_entity_poly.pdbx_strand_id
1 'polypeptide(L)'
;PRIAIYKPADGTPDMRNLHVRRKALGGYLPHRRTKADESFTVPSLEIFKSVMEPTAEGREISTTQAYVRFLTQLLRDQALGPRVVPILVDEARTFGMEGLFRQIGIYNPAGQQYTPVDKDQVMYYKEDTKGQILQEGINEAGGMASWIAAATSYSTSNRIMVPFYVY
;
A
#
# COMPACT_ATOMS: atom_id res chain seq x y z
N PRO A 1 -8.28 -36.90 -19.44
CA PRO A 1 -7.44 -36.05 -20.28
C PRO A 1 -6.11 -35.86 -19.60
N ARG A 2 -4.99 -36.20 -20.26
CA ARG A 2 -3.65 -35.89 -19.76
C ARG A 2 -3.33 -34.43 -20.12
N ILE A 3 -2.93 -33.62 -19.15
CA ILE A 3 -2.37 -32.30 -19.42
C ILE A 3 -1.04 -32.51 -20.12
N ALA A 4 -0.90 -31.98 -21.34
CA ALA A 4 0.36 -32.00 -22.05
C ALA A 4 1.36 -31.08 -21.36
N ILE A 5 2.41 -31.63 -20.78
CA ILE A 5 3.56 -30.86 -20.30
C ILE A 5 4.51 -30.72 -21.46
N TYR A 6 4.61 -29.50 -22.00
CA TYR A 6 5.46 -29.19 -23.13
C TYR A 6 6.51 -28.16 -22.73
N LYS A 7 7.77 -28.47 -22.93
CA LYS A 7 8.88 -27.53 -22.87
C LYS A 7 9.41 -27.31 -24.29
N PRO A 8 9.38 -26.09 -24.83
CA PRO A 8 10.02 -25.81 -26.12
C PRO A 8 11.50 -26.17 -26.09
N ALA A 9 12.04 -26.58 -27.23
CA ALA A 9 13.46 -26.88 -27.34
C ALA A 9 14.30 -25.62 -27.09
N ASP A 10 15.44 -25.78 -26.45
CA ASP A 10 16.39 -24.71 -26.27
C ASP A 10 16.82 -24.15 -27.62
N GLY A 11 16.88 -22.84 -27.76
CA GLY A 11 17.21 -22.18 -29.05
C GLY A 11 15.99 -21.83 -29.92
N THR A 12 14.77 -22.21 -29.55
CA THR A 12 13.56 -21.68 -30.21
C THR A 12 13.42 -20.17 -29.92
N PRO A 13 12.68 -19.42 -30.76
CA PRO A 13 12.45 -17.98 -30.52
C PRO A 13 11.87 -17.71 -29.14
N ASP A 14 10.92 -18.54 -28.67
CA ASP A 14 10.27 -18.38 -27.37
C ASP A 14 11.27 -18.56 -26.22
N MET A 15 12.09 -19.61 -26.28
CA MET A 15 13.11 -19.85 -25.27
C MET A 15 14.19 -18.78 -25.26
N ARG A 16 14.62 -18.31 -26.43
CA ARG A 16 15.54 -17.18 -26.51
C ARG A 16 14.96 -15.92 -25.86
N ASN A 17 13.72 -15.59 -26.17
CA ASN A 17 13.04 -14.44 -25.54
C ASN A 17 12.95 -14.61 -24.01
N LEU A 18 12.55 -15.78 -23.55
CA LEU A 18 12.49 -16.11 -22.11
C LEU A 18 13.86 -15.89 -21.45
N HIS A 19 14.92 -16.45 -22.03
CA HIS A 19 16.26 -16.33 -21.46
C HIS A 19 16.77 -14.88 -21.41
N VAL A 20 16.55 -14.12 -22.50
CA VAL A 20 16.92 -12.70 -22.55
C VAL A 20 16.19 -11.91 -21.48
N ARG A 21 14.88 -12.10 -21.33
CA ARG A 21 14.07 -11.39 -20.31
C ARG A 21 14.47 -11.79 -18.89
N ARG A 22 14.65 -13.09 -18.64
CA ARG A 22 15.10 -13.56 -17.31
C ARG A 22 16.48 -13.04 -16.95
N LYS A 23 17.42 -13.00 -17.90
CA LYS A 23 18.75 -12.45 -17.66
C LYS A 23 18.69 -10.94 -17.38
N ALA A 24 17.85 -10.20 -18.09
CA ALA A 24 17.64 -8.76 -17.84
C ALA A 24 17.06 -8.48 -16.45
N LEU A 25 16.25 -9.41 -15.89
CA LEU A 25 15.69 -9.37 -14.54
C LEU A 25 16.65 -9.91 -13.45
N GLY A 26 17.92 -10.17 -13.77
CA GLY A 26 18.90 -10.64 -12.79
C GLY A 26 19.07 -12.16 -12.72
N GLY A 27 18.46 -12.95 -13.63
CA GLY A 27 18.64 -14.41 -13.73
C GLY A 27 17.38 -15.22 -13.47
N TYR A 28 17.55 -16.52 -13.29
CA TYR A 28 16.44 -17.48 -13.20
C TYR A 28 15.85 -17.64 -11.80
N LEU A 29 16.66 -17.40 -10.79
CA LEU A 29 16.22 -17.42 -9.40
C LEU A 29 15.99 -15.97 -8.95
N PRO A 30 14.91 -15.71 -8.21
CA PRO A 30 14.72 -14.40 -7.62
C PRO A 30 15.88 -14.06 -6.69
N HIS A 31 16.55 -12.94 -6.95
CA HIS A 31 17.50 -12.40 -6.00
C HIS A 31 16.74 -11.57 -4.97
N ARG A 32 16.80 -12.00 -3.72
CA ARG A 32 16.24 -11.26 -2.59
C ARG A 32 17.34 -10.44 -1.95
N ARG A 33 17.08 -9.15 -1.76
CA ARG A 33 17.96 -8.25 -1.05
C ARG A 33 17.68 -8.34 0.44
N THR A 34 18.70 -8.11 1.24
CA THR A 34 18.56 -7.97 2.71
C THR A 34 18.30 -6.52 3.10
N LYS A 35 18.57 -5.57 2.19
CA LYS A 35 18.31 -4.13 2.33
C LYS A 35 18.04 -3.52 0.96
N ALA A 36 17.35 -2.41 0.91
CA ALA A 36 17.26 -1.59 -0.30
C ALA A 36 18.57 -0.81 -0.53
N ASP A 37 18.82 -0.42 -1.78
CA ASP A 37 19.91 0.49 -2.13
C ASP A 37 19.57 1.95 -1.74
N GLU A 38 18.26 2.25 -1.67
CA GLU A 38 17.76 3.54 -1.22
C GLU A 38 17.67 3.59 0.32
N SER A 39 17.79 4.79 0.85
CA SER A 39 17.50 5.10 2.25
C SER A 39 16.50 6.25 2.31
N PHE A 40 15.84 6.40 3.45
CA PHE A 40 15.00 7.56 3.73
C PHE A 40 15.31 8.08 5.15
N THR A 41 15.07 9.35 5.34
CA THR A 41 15.21 9.95 6.66
C THR A 41 13.95 9.63 7.47
N VAL A 42 14.15 9.01 8.64
CA VAL A 42 13.06 8.82 9.59
C VAL A 42 12.67 10.19 10.14
N PRO A 43 11.40 10.59 10.10
CA PRO A 43 10.96 11.87 10.63
C PRO A 43 11.21 11.95 12.14
N SER A 44 11.43 13.16 12.64
CA SER A 44 11.57 13.39 14.06
C SER A 44 10.23 13.18 14.78
N LEU A 45 10.27 12.95 16.09
CA LEU A 45 9.05 12.82 16.91
C LEU A 45 8.22 14.11 16.97
N GLU A 46 8.79 15.24 16.61
CA GLU A 46 8.10 16.53 16.58
C GLU A 46 6.86 16.54 15.69
N ILE A 47 6.87 15.77 14.58
CA ILE A 47 5.69 15.67 13.71
C ILE A 47 4.48 15.02 14.40
N PHE A 48 4.74 14.27 15.48
CA PHE A 48 3.72 13.57 16.25
C PHE A 48 3.32 14.29 17.53
N LYS A 49 3.86 15.50 17.79
CA LYS A 49 3.61 16.26 19.03
C LYS A 49 2.12 16.33 19.37
N SER A 50 1.26 16.61 18.39
CA SER A 50 -0.19 16.73 18.58
C SER A 50 -0.90 15.44 18.98
N VAL A 51 -0.26 14.29 18.81
CA VAL A 51 -0.80 12.96 19.21
C VAL A 51 -0.06 12.37 20.41
N MET A 52 1.07 12.96 20.79
CA MET A 52 1.84 12.61 21.99
C MET A 52 1.40 13.41 23.21
N GLU A 53 0.84 14.60 23.02
CA GLU A 53 0.28 15.41 24.08
C GLU A 53 -1.10 14.90 24.51
N PRO A 54 -1.45 15.02 25.78
CA PRO A 54 -2.78 14.65 26.26
C PRO A 54 -3.85 15.51 25.56
N THR A 55 -5.04 14.93 25.39
CA THR A 55 -6.20 15.69 24.93
C THR A 55 -6.62 16.71 25.98
N ALA A 56 -7.30 17.78 25.54
CA ALA A 56 -7.86 18.77 26.46
C ALA A 56 -8.82 18.10 27.46
N GLU A 57 -8.93 18.70 28.64
CA GLU A 57 -9.83 18.22 29.70
C GLU A 57 -11.27 18.01 29.17
N GLY A 58 -11.87 16.88 29.51
CA GLY A 58 -13.20 16.50 29.05
C GLY A 58 -13.29 16.02 27.59
N ARG A 59 -12.16 15.93 26.87
CA ARG A 59 -12.13 15.45 25.49
C ARG A 59 -11.52 14.04 25.41
N GLU A 60 -12.37 13.06 25.30
CA GLU A 60 -11.95 11.67 25.07
C GLU A 60 -11.82 11.36 23.56
N ILE A 61 -10.86 10.53 23.24
CA ILE A 61 -10.69 9.95 21.89
C ILE A 61 -10.45 8.46 22.01
N SER A 62 -10.94 7.70 21.04
CA SER A 62 -10.64 6.26 20.98
C SER A 62 -9.18 6.03 20.51
N THR A 63 -8.65 4.86 20.83
CA THR A 63 -7.32 4.43 20.35
C THR A 63 -7.28 4.40 18.82
N THR A 64 -8.36 4.01 18.16
CA THR A 64 -8.48 4.05 16.70
C THR A 64 -8.38 5.47 16.16
N GLN A 65 -9.03 6.45 16.78
CA GLN A 65 -8.90 7.85 16.38
C GLN A 65 -7.48 8.39 16.62
N ALA A 66 -6.83 7.99 17.69
CA ALA A 66 -5.43 8.34 17.93
C ALA A 66 -4.52 7.76 16.84
N TYR A 67 -4.74 6.49 16.48
CA TYR A 67 -4.04 5.84 15.36
C TYR A 67 -4.26 6.58 14.03
N VAL A 68 -5.48 6.94 13.68
CA VAL A 68 -5.79 7.67 12.44
C VAL A 68 -5.11 9.04 12.42
N ARG A 69 -5.06 9.73 13.55
CA ARG A 69 -4.32 11.00 13.67
C ARG A 69 -2.82 10.80 13.47
N PHE A 70 -2.25 9.79 14.09
CA PHE A 70 -0.85 9.41 13.90
C PHE A 70 -0.56 9.13 12.42
N LEU A 71 -1.35 8.27 11.79
CA LEU A 71 -1.20 7.93 10.37
C LEU A 71 -1.34 9.16 9.47
N THR A 72 -2.27 10.06 9.78
CA THR A 72 -2.46 11.31 9.04
C THR A 72 -1.22 12.22 9.10
N GLN A 73 -0.55 12.30 10.25
CA GLN A 73 0.69 13.07 10.37
C GLN A 73 1.83 12.41 9.57
N LEU A 74 1.94 11.08 9.65
CA LEU A 74 2.94 10.33 8.92
C LEU A 74 2.81 10.51 7.41
N LEU A 75 1.58 10.46 6.89
CA LEU A 75 1.26 10.66 5.48
C LEU A 75 1.58 12.08 4.97
N ARG A 76 1.70 13.06 5.86
CA ARG A 76 2.08 14.44 5.51
C ARG A 76 3.59 14.65 5.44
N ASP A 77 4.37 13.73 5.98
CA ASP A 77 5.83 13.80 5.88
C ASP A 77 6.26 13.66 4.42
N GLN A 78 7.12 14.55 3.95
CA GLN A 78 7.51 14.60 2.54
C GLN A 78 8.40 13.44 2.12
N ALA A 79 9.21 12.91 3.03
CA ALA A 79 10.13 11.81 2.74
C ALA A 79 9.47 10.45 2.92
N LEU A 80 8.75 10.26 4.01
CA LEU A 80 8.15 8.99 4.39
C LEU A 80 6.71 8.84 3.90
N GLY A 81 5.93 9.91 3.89
CA GLY A 81 4.51 9.87 3.51
C GLY A 81 4.22 9.17 2.18
N PRO A 82 4.98 9.43 1.09
CA PRO A 82 4.78 8.71 -0.18
C PRO A 82 5.08 7.20 -0.15
N ARG A 83 5.67 6.72 0.94
CA ARG A 83 6.02 5.29 1.13
C ARG A 83 5.07 4.56 2.06
N VAL A 84 4.20 5.29 2.72
CA VAL A 84 3.19 4.75 3.62
C VAL A 84 2.05 4.16 2.81
N VAL A 85 1.70 2.91 3.06
CA VAL A 85 0.65 2.19 2.34
C VAL A 85 -0.42 1.74 3.33
N PRO A 86 -1.50 2.51 3.51
CA PRO A 86 -2.65 2.03 4.27
C PRO A 86 -3.37 0.92 3.49
N ILE A 87 -3.63 -0.20 4.15
CA ILE A 87 -4.31 -1.36 3.58
C ILE A 87 -5.56 -1.62 4.41
N LEU A 88 -6.70 -1.69 3.75
CA LEU A 88 -8.01 -1.76 4.38
C LEU A 88 -8.85 -2.89 3.78
N VAL A 89 -9.67 -3.49 4.62
CA VAL A 89 -10.64 -4.53 4.23
C VAL A 89 -12.06 -3.96 4.16
N ASP A 90 -12.22 -2.85 3.46
CA ASP A 90 -13.50 -2.14 3.21
C ASP A 90 -14.16 -1.51 4.44
N GLU A 91 -13.39 -1.24 5.49
CA GLU A 91 -13.90 -0.73 6.77
C GLU A 91 -13.37 0.68 7.11
N ALA A 92 -12.97 1.46 6.10
CA ALA A 92 -12.36 2.78 6.31
C ALA A 92 -13.25 3.74 7.12
N ARG A 93 -14.56 3.73 6.90
CA ARG A 93 -15.52 4.57 7.64
C ARG A 93 -15.64 4.13 9.10
N THR A 94 -15.73 2.84 9.33
CA THR A 94 -15.80 2.26 10.69
C THR A 94 -14.58 2.65 11.52
N PHE A 95 -13.41 2.72 10.88
CA PHE A 95 -12.16 3.16 11.53
C PHE A 95 -12.00 4.69 11.57
N GLY A 96 -12.92 5.46 11.00
CA GLY A 96 -12.80 6.92 10.91
C GLY A 96 -11.67 7.39 9.99
N MET A 97 -11.33 6.57 8.99
CA MET A 97 -10.24 6.83 8.03
C MET A 97 -10.72 7.50 6.74
N GLU A 98 -11.99 7.80 6.61
CA GLU A 98 -12.59 8.38 5.41
C GLU A 98 -11.98 9.73 5.00
N GLY A 99 -11.45 10.48 5.95
CA GLY A 99 -10.72 11.72 5.68
C GLY A 99 -9.47 11.52 4.81
N LEU A 100 -8.90 10.31 4.83
CA LEU A 100 -7.75 9.96 4.02
C LEU A 100 -8.10 9.83 2.53
N PHE A 101 -9.35 9.54 2.17
CA PHE A 101 -9.77 9.46 0.76
C PHE A 101 -9.49 10.78 0.01
N ARG A 102 -9.73 11.90 0.67
CA ARG A 102 -9.43 13.21 0.09
C ARG A 102 -7.94 13.51 0.06
N GLN A 103 -7.20 13.04 1.06
CA GLN A 103 -5.78 13.34 1.21
C GLN A 103 -4.91 12.55 0.24
N ILE A 104 -5.11 11.25 0.14
CA ILE A 104 -4.24 10.33 -0.59
C ILE A 104 -4.96 9.43 -1.60
N GLY A 105 -6.29 9.38 -1.57
CA GLY A 105 -7.11 8.58 -2.49
C GLY A 105 -6.95 7.07 -2.35
N ILE A 106 -7.89 6.34 -2.91
CA ILE A 106 -7.84 4.88 -3.04
C ILE A 106 -7.17 4.55 -4.36
N TYR A 107 -6.24 3.62 -4.35
CA TYR A 107 -5.59 3.19 -5.58
C TYR A 107 -6.53 2.38 -6.46
N ASN A 108 -6.69 2.82 -7.70
CA ASN A 108 -7.35 2.07 -8.75
C ASN A 108 -6.58 2.30 -10.07
N PRO A 109 -6.03 1.24 -10.70
CA PRO A 109 -5.24 1.39 -11.93
C PRO A 109 -6.03 1.97 -13.11
N ALA A 110 -7.36 1.86 -13.09
CA ALA A 110 -8.24 2.45 -14.09
C ALA A 110 -8.74 3.86 -13.71
N GLY A 111 -8.43 4.33 -12.49
CA GLY A 111 -9.06 5.50 -11.89
C GLY A 111 -10.53 5.25 -11.58
N GLN A 112 -11.24 6.28 -11.17
CA GLN A 112 -12.65 6.16 -10.81
C GLN A 112 -13.54 6.11 -12.05
N GLN A 113 -14.20 4.97 -12.26
CA GLN A 113 -15.01 4.68 -13.45
C GLN A 113 -16.50 4.93 -13.24
N TYR A 114 -16.94 5.33 -12.05
CA TYR A 114 -18.34 5.53 -11.69
C TYR A 114 -18.51 6.72 -10.74
N THR A 115 -19.73 7.20 -10.65
CA THR A 115 -20.11 8.19 -9.63
C THR A 115 -20.72 7.45 -8.45
N PRO A 116 -20.17 7.61 -7.22
CA PRO A 116 -20.76 7.00 -6.03
C PRO A 116 -22.22 7.40 -5.85
N VAL A 117 -23.08 6.45 -5.48
CA VAL A 117 -24.53 6.67 -5.30
C VAL A 117 -24.79 7.67 -4.17
N ASP A 118 -23.94 7.68 -3.15
CA ASP A 118 -24.03 8.55 -1.96
C ASP A 118 -23.14 9.80 -2.03
N LYS A 119 -22.72 10.18 -3.24
CA LYS A 119 -21.80 11.31 -3.49
C LYS A 119 -22.21 12.59 -2.75
N ASP A 120 -23.49 12.85 -2.68
CA ASP A 120 -24.03 14.10 -2.12
C ASP A 120 -24.40 13.99 -0.63
N GLN A 121 -24.29 12.80 -0.05
CA GLN A 121 -24.84 12.56 1.28
C GLN A 121 -23.81 12.59 2.42
N VAL A 122 -22.62 12.03 2.27
CA VAL A 122 -21.80 11.85 3.46
C VAL A 122 -20.32 12.06 3.24
N MET A 123 -19.72 11.63 2.11
CA MET A 123 -18.26 11.58 2.08
C MET A 123 -17.68 11.60 0.69
N TYR A 124 -16.58 12.31 0.61
CA TYR A 124 -15.74 12.34 -0.56
C TYR A 124 -15.06 10.99 -0.74
N TYR A 125 -15.59 10.17 -1.66
CA TYR A 125 -14.95 8.92 -2.08
C TYR A 125 -14.18 9.18 -3.38
N LYS A 126 -12.90 8.84 -3.39
CA LYS A 126 -12.05 9.08 -4.56
C LYS A 126 -11.14 7.89 -4.82
N GLU A 127 -11.30 7.29 -6.00
CA GLU A 127 -10.34 6.37 -6.59
C GLU A 127 -9.44 7.13 -7.58
N ASP A 128 -8.16 6.81 -7.58
CA ASP A 128 -7.17 7.49 -8.42
C ASP A 128 -6.05 6.53 -8.81
N THR A 129 -5.52 6.67 -10.02
CA THR A 129 -4.36 5.91 -10.48
C THR A 129 -3.10 6.17 -9.64
N LYS A 130 -3.08 7.29 -8.91
CA LYS A 130 -2.05 7.67 -7.95
C LYS A 130 -2.52 7.54 -6.50
N GLY A 131 -3.67 6.89 -6.28
CA GLY A 131 -4.16 6.61 -4.94
C GLY A 131 -3.17 5.79 -4.14
N GLN A 132 -3.17 5.97 -2.83
CA GLN A 132 -2.17 5.36 -1.94
C GLN A 132 -2.79 4.33 -0.99
N ILE A 133 -4.10 4.38 -0.79
CA ILE A 133 -4.84 3.39 0.00
C ILE A 133 -5.10 2.16 -0.86
N LEU A 134 -4.70 1.00 -0.38
CA LEU A 134 -5.12 -0.28 -0.96
C LEU A 134 -6.40 -0.76 -0.28
N GLN A 135 -7.48 -0.78 -1.02
CA GLN A 135 -8.77 -1.26 -0.54
C GLN A 135 -9.02 -2.66 -1.13
N GLU A 136 -8.92 -3.67 -0.28
CA GLU A 136 -8.93 -5.08 -0.68
C GLU A 136 -10.33 -5.71 -0.66
N GLY A 137 -11.37 -4.94 -0.33
CA GLY A 137 -12.68 -5.50 -0.03
C GLY A 137 -12.66 -6.28 1.28
N ILE A 138 -13.76 -6.97 1.59
CA ILE A 138 -13.88 -7.80 2.82
C ILE A 138 -13.10 -9.10 2.60
N ASN A 139 -11.77 -9.01 2.67
CA ASN A 139 -10.85 -10.11 2.41
C ASN A 139 -9.55 -9.92 3.19
N GLU A 140 -9.51 -10.42 4.41
CA GLU A 140 -8.35 -10.31 5.31
C GLU A 140 -7.12 -11.04 4.75
N ALA A 141 -7.32 -12.17 4.09
CA ALA A 141 -6.23 -12.91 3.47
C ALA A 141 -5.58 -12.11 2.32
N GLY A 142 -6.38 -11.43 1.51
CA GLY A 142 -5.92 -10.51 0.47
C GLY A 142 -5.18 -9.31 1.07
N GLY A 143 -5.77 -8.67 2.09
CA GLY A 143 -5.14 -7.58 2.81
C GLY A 143 -3.79 -7.95 3.40
N MET A 144 -3.69 -9.13 4.03
CA MET A 144 -2.42 -9.63 4.57
C MET A 144 -1.40 -9.93 3.45
N ALA A 145 -1.82 -10.49 2.32
CA ALA A 145 -0.95 -10.74 1.18
C ALA A 145 -0.37 -9.43 0.62
N SER A 146 -1.19 -8.40 0.47
CA SER A 146 -0.77 -7.06 0.05
C SER A 146 0.17 -6.42 1.08
N TRP A 147 -0.10 -6.60 2.37
CA TRP A 147 0.80 -6.13 3.43
C TRP A 147 2.18 -6.79 3.34
N ILE A 148 2.24 -8.12 3.18
CA ILE A 148 3.49 -8.87 3.01
C ILE A 148 4.23 -8.37 1.76
N ALA A 149 3.55 -8.19 0.64
CA ALA A 149 4.14 -7.71 -0.59
C ALA A 149 4.76 -6.31 -0.41
N ALA A 150 4.04 -5.38 0.22
CA ALA A 150 4.55 -4.05 0.51
C ALA A 150 5.71 -4.08 1.53
N ALA A 151 5.58 -4.83 2.63
CA ALA A 151 6.62 -4.93 3.66
C ALA A 151 7.92 -5.56 3.15
N THR A 152 7.85 -6.43 2.14
CA THR A 152 9.02 -7.09 1.54
C THR A 152 9.49 -6.45 0.22
N SER A 153 8.90 -5.34 -0.18
CA SER A 153 9.20 -4.65 -1.45
C SER A 153 10.67 -4.20 -1.54
N TYR A 154 11.31 -3.89 -0.43
CA TYR A 154 12.75 -3.61 -0.39
C TYR A 154 13.57 -4.78 -0.93
N SER A 155 13.17 -6.00 -0.60
CA SER A 155 13.86 -7.23 -0.99
C SER A 155 13.60 -7.62 -2.44
N THR A 156 12.36 -7.50 -2.90
CA THR A 156 11.91 -7.94 -4.23
C THR A 156 12.09 -6.87 -5.30
N SER A 157 11.78 -5.63 -4.99
CA SER A 157 11.68 -4.53 -5.95
C SER A 157 12.65 -3.38 -5.70
N ASN A 158 13.51 -3.50 -4.69
CA ASN A 158 14.45 -2.46 -4.29
C ASN A 158 13.77 -1.13 -3.93
N ARG A 159 12.57 -1.21 -3.32
CA ARG A 159 11.77 -0.06 -2.89
C ARG A 159 11.33 -0.25 -1.45
N ILE A 160 11.55 0.77 -0.64
CA ILE A 160 11.11 0.74 0.76
C ILE A 160 9.66 1.24 0.81
N MET A 161 8.77 0.43 1.36
CA MET A 161 7.40 0.79 1.70
C MET A 161 7.13 0.52 3.17
N VAL A 162 6.21 1.28 3.75
CA VAL A 162 5.80 1.16 5.15
C VAL A 162 4.30 0.89 5.18
N PRO A 163 3.89 -0.38 5.13
CA PRO A 163 2.48 -0.73 5.10
C PRO A 163 1.86 -0.70 6.50
N PHE A 164 0.62 -0.24 6.56
CA PHE A 164 -0.25 -0.27 7.72
C PHE A 164 -1.52 -1.05 7.35
N TYR A 165 -1.69 -2.21 7.93
CA TYR A 165 -2.87 -3.04 7.73
C TYR A 165 -3.82 -2.91 8.91
N VAL A 166 -5.06 -2.58 8.61
CA VAL A 166 -6.14 -2.43 9.60
C VAL A 166 -7.26 -3.40 9.24
N TYR A 167 -7.67 -4.21 10.22
CA TYR A 167 -8.71 -5.23 10.08
C TYR A 167 -9.51 -5.39 11.38
#